data_fe676f925ea91293ddcb5ba5c9e7b086
#
_entry.id   fe676f925ea91293ddcb5ba5c9e7b086
#
_cell.length_a   1.000
_cell.length_b   1.000
_cell.length_c   1.000
_cell.angle_alpha   90.00
_cell.angle_beta   90.00
_cell.angle_gamma   90.00
#
_symmetry.space_group_name_H-M   'P 1'
#
loop_
_entity.id
_entity.type
_entity.pdbx_description
1 polymer ?
#
loop_
_entity_poly.entity_id
_entity_poly.type
_entity_poly.pdbx_seq_one_letter_code
_entity_poly.pdbx_strand_id
1 'polypeptide(L)'
;MIWLYRQVLRWISRLTPSDAVAHETVAHAQRVAEGVSLEIHRNTWRYSQIIEIQRGIVLEQRDRMLRTEAALAALARRRPGRATALGTVAGNEVLVDAARQITLWHLDRGWADHLSYLADLREGIYLRALGRGLSPLDEFNKEAARAFTRLLAEVEERSAESFGTVQITADGADLDAAGLRRPTATWTYLVQDNPFGTDLDRAMRSVARALRKFLPT
;
A
#
# COMPACT_ATOMS: atom_id res chain seq x y z
N MET A 1 23.44 3.32 -11.43
CA MET A 1 24.62 3.04 -10.56
C MET A 1 25.80 2.42 -11.31
N ILE A 2 25.62 1.37 -12.11
CA ILE A 2 26.70 0.67 -12.86
C ILE A 2 27.46 1.61 -13.81
N TRP A 3 26.80 2.59 -14.44
CA TRP A 3 27.44 3.51 -15.36
C TRP A 3 28.36 4.52 -14.67
N LEU A 4 27.94 5.08 -13.51
CA LEU A 4 28.78 5.99 -12.70
C LEU A 4 30.02 5.26 -12.18
N TYR A 5 29.84 4.02 -11.74
CA TYR A 5 30.94 3.15 -11.30
C TYR A 5 31.96 2.90 -12.41
N ARG A 6 31.52 2.63 -13.64
CA ARG A 6 32.40 2.48 -14.81
C ARG A 6 33.14 3.78 -15.19
N GLN A 7 32.52 4.94 -15.03
CA GLN A 7 33.18 6.23 -15.28
C GLN A 7 34.23 6.54 -14.21
N VAL A 8 33.93 6.29 -12.94
CA VAL A 8 34.87 6.45 -11.85
C VAL A 8 36.07 5.50 -12.00
N LEU A 9 35.84 4.26 -12.38
CA LEU A 9 36.93 3.30 -12.66
C LEU A 9 37.80 3.72 -13.84
N ARG A 10 37.23 4.25 -14.93
CA ARG A 10 37.99 4.78 -16.07
C ARG A 10 38.78 6.04 -15.70
N TRP A 11 38.29 6.86 -14.80
CA TRP A 11 39.00 8.04 -14.32
C TRP A 11 40.14 7.64 -13.39
N ILE A 12 39.90 6.72 -12.48
CA ILE A 12 40.91 6.18 -11.56
C ILE A 12 42.04 5.46 -12.34
N SER A 13 41.72 4.71 -13.39
CA SER A 13 42.74 4.02 -14.22
C SER A 13 43.64 4.95 -15.03
N ARG A 14 43.28 6.22 -15.18
CA ARG A 14 44.11 7.25 -15.84
C ARG A 14 45.03 8.01 -14.86
N LEU A 15 44.73 7.94 -13.58
CA LEU A 15 45.66 8.40 -12.53
C LEU A 15 46.55 7.21 -12.24
N THR A 16 47.87 7.39 -12.23
CA THR A 16 48.83 6.37 -11.77
C THR A 16 49.09 6.52 -10.26
N PRO A 17 48.15 6.26 -9.39
CA PRO A 17 48.36 6.07 -7.98
C PRO A 17 48.94 4.66 -7.80
N SER A 18 49.71 4.42 -6.76
CA SER A 18 50.06 3.06 -6.41
C SER A 18 48.77 2.22 -6.27
N ASP A 19 48.77 0.99 -6.74
CA ASP A 19 47.60 0.09 -6.70
C ASP A 19 46.94 0.05 -5.29
N ALA A 20 47.68 0.21 -4.24
CA ALA A 20 47.22 0.28 -2.86
C ALA A 20 46.26 1.46 -2.60
N VAL A 21 46.57 2.66 -3.09
CA VAL A 21 45.68 3.86 -2.92
C VAL A 21 44.40 3.74 -3.74
N ALA A 22 44.50 3.15 -4.92
CA ALA A 22 43.30 2.89 -5.74
C ALA A 22 42.35 1.87 -5.08
N HIS A 23 42.92 0.79 -4.54
CA HIS A 23 42.17 -0.24 -3.78
C HIS A 23 41.51 0.34 -2.52
N GLU A 24 42.22 1.15 -1.75
CA GLU A 24 41.66 1.76 -0.54
C GLU A 24 40.51 2.74 -0.86
N THR A 25 40.65 3.54 -1.92
CA THR A 25 39.64 4.47 -2.36
C THR A 25 38.37 3.73 -2.84
N VAL A 26 38.54 2.64 -3.59
CA VAL A 26 37.40 1.81 -4.05
C VAL A 26 36.71 1.13 -2.86
N ALA A 27 37.50 0.55 -1.94
CA ALA A 27 36.95 -0.08 -0.73
C ALA A 27 36.22 0.92 0.18
N HIS A 28 36.71 2.15 0.28
CA HIS A 28 36.01 3.22 1.00
C HIS A 28 34.69 3.60 0.32
N ALA A 29 34.70 3.82 -0.98
CA ALA A 29 33.49 4.13 -1.76
C ALA A 29 32.43 3.02 -1.67
N GLN A 30 32.87 1.74 -1.67
CA GLN A 30 31.97 0.60 -1.49
C GLN A 30 31.34 0.61 -0.09
N ARG A 31 32.13 0.78 0.98
CA ARG A 31 31.60 0.85 2.36
C ARG A 31 30.59 1.98 2.54
N VAL A 32 30.83 3.15 1.95
CA VAL A 32 29.89 4.28 1.99
C VAL A 32 28.61 3.93 1.25
N ALA A 33 28.71 3.36 0.04
CA ALA A 33 27.55 2.96 -0.75
C ALA A 33 26.72 1.86 -0.07
N GLU A 34 27.39 0.88 0.55
CA GLU A 34 26.73 -0.18 1.33
C GLU A 34 26.05 0.38 2.58
N GLY A 35 26.69 1.30 3.30
CA GLY A 35 26.12 1.98 4.46
C GLY A 35 24.84 2.75 4.11
N VAL A 36 24.87 3.54 3.04
CA VAL A 36 23.70 4.28 2.54
C VAL A 36 22.59 3.32 2.11
N SER A 37 22.93 2.26 1.38
CA SER A 37 21.96 1.25 0.96
C SER A 37 21.31 0.56 2.16
N LEU A 38 22.08 0.18 3.15
CA LEU A 38 21.57 -0.44 4.38
C LEU A 38 20.62 0.49 5.14
N GLU A 39 20.94 1.78 5.23
CA GLU A 39 20.07 2.75 5.91
C GLU A 39 18.75 2.95 5.16
N ILE A 40 18.76 3.02 3.84
CA ILE A 40 17.56 3.08 3.01
C ILE A 40 16.69 1.84 3.24
N HIS A 41 17.26 0.63 3.19
CA HIS A 41 16.55 -0.61 3.46
C HIS A 41 15.95 -0.64 4.86
N ARG A 42 16.71 -0.23 5.87
CA ARG A 42 16.27 -0.15 7.26
C ARG A 42 15.08 0.79 7.43
N ASN A 43 15.13 1.96 6.80
CA ASN A 43 14.03 2.93 6.86
C ASN A 43 12.79 2.40 6.12
N THR A 44 12.95 1.85 4.92
CA THR A 44 11.85 1.25 4.17
C THR A 44 11.17 0.14 4.98
N TRP A 45 11.95 -0.75 5.59
CA TRP A 45 11.44 -1.83 6.42
C TRP A 45 10.62 -1.31 7.62
N ARG A 46 11.08 -0.25 8.29
CA ARG A 46 10.37 0.34 9.44
C ARG A 46 8.98 0.88 9.06
N TYR A 47 8.85 1.52 7.90
CA TYR A 47 7.55 1.99 7.40
C TYR A 47 6.64 0.82 6.97
N SER A 48 7.21 -0.27 6.50
CA SER A 48 6.43 -1.45 6.07
C SER A 48 5.87 -2.26 7.24
N GLN A 49 6.48 -2.20 8.42
CA GLN A 49 6.03 -3.00 9.57
C GLN A 49 4.58 -2.75 9.97
N ILE A 50 4.16 -1.49 10.07
CA ILE A 50 2.78 -1.17 10.44
C ILE A 50 1.79 -1.64 9.38
N ILE A 51 2.18 -1.57 8.10
CA ILE A 51 1.36 -2.02 6.98
C ILE A 51 1.16 -3.53 7.04
N GLU A 52 2.22 -4.30 7.33
CA GLU A 52 2.12 -5.76 7.46
C GLU A 52 1.26 -6.20 8.65
N ILE A 53 1.32 -5.50 9.77
CA ILE A 53 0.42 -5.75 10.91
C ILE A 53 -1.05 -5.51 10.51
N GLN A 54 -1.34 -4.39 9.88
CA GLN A 54 -2.69 -4.04 9.41
C GLN A 54 -3.19 -5.03 8.36
N ARG A 55 -2.31 -5.43 7.42
CA ARG A 55 -2.60 -6.46 6.42
C ARG A 55 -2.98 -7.79 7.06
N GLY A 56 -2.25 -8.21 8.10
CA GLY A 56 -2.58 -9.41 8.86
C GLY A 56 -3.99 -9.37 9.42
N ILE A 57 -4.40 -8.24 10.01
CA ILE A 57 -5.76 -8.03 10.56
C ILE A 57 -6.82 -8.10 9.46
N VAL A 58 -6.57 -7.43 8.31
CA VAL A 58 -7.50 -7.46 7.16
C VAL A 58 -7.66 -8.88 6.61
N LEU A 59 -6.56 -9.62 6.46
CA LEU A 59 -6.60 -11.00 5.98
C LEU A 59 -7.33 -11.94 6.94
N GLU A 60 -7.15 -11.78 8.24
CA GLU A 60 -7.88 -12.55 9.26
C GLU A 60 -9.38 -12.25 9.22
N GLN A 61 -9.77 -10.98 9.13
CA GLN A 61 -11.17 -10.60 8.97
C GLN A 61 -11.77 -11.16 7.68
N ARG A 62 -11.04 -11.06 6.58
CA ARG A 62 -11.45 -11.61 5.29
C ARG A 62 -11.67 -13.13 5.36
N ASP A 63 -10.73 -13.87 5.95
CA ASP A 63 -10.83 -15.32 6.10
C ASP A 63 -12.04 -15.70 6.97
N ARG A 64 -12.25 -14.98 8.06
CA ARG A 64 -13.43 -15.18 8.92
C ARG A 64 -14.75 -14.96 8.16
N MET A 65 -14.86 -13.90 7.35
CA MET A 65 -16.05 -13.63 6.53
C MET A 65 -16.27 -14.70 5.46
N LEU A 66 -15.19 -15.23 4.87
CA LEU A 66 -15.28 -16.26 3.86
C LEU A 66 -15.71 -17.62 4.42
N ARG A 67 -15.29 -17.97 5.63
CA ARG A 67 -15.51 -19.30 6.23
C ARG A 67 -16.70 -19.39 7.16
N THR A 68 -17.26 -18.25 7.59
CA THR A 68 -18.32 -18.21 8.59
C THR A 68 -19.46 -17.27 8.16
N GLU A 69 -20.51 -17.22 8.96
CA GLU A 69 -21.62 -16.27 8.80
C GLU A 69 -21.37 -14.92 9.50
N ALA A 70 -20.10 -14.60 9.82
CA ALA A 70 -19.74 -13.39 10.57
C ALA A 70 -20.20 -12.09 9.89
N ALA A 71 -20.19 -12.05 8.55
CA ALA A 71 -20.68 -10.90 7.79
C ALA A 71 -22.18 -10.69 8.04
N LEU A 72 -23.00 -11.73 7.88
CA LEU A 72 -24.44 -11.64 8.14
C LEU A 72 -24.74 -11.28 9.58
N ALA A 73 -24.06 -11.90 10.53
CA ALA A 73 -24.23 -11.61 11.95
C ALA A 73 -23.91 -10.14 12.30
N ALA A 74 -22.88 -9.56 11.67
CA ALA A 74 -22.55 -8.14 11.85
C ALA A 74 -23.63 -7.22 11.26
N LEU A 75 -24.08 -7.49 10.03
CA LEU A 75 -25.10 -6.70 9.37
C LEU A 75 -26.48 -6.82 10.02
N ALA A 76 -26.85 -8.02 10.50
CA ALA A 76 -28.10 -8.24 11.21
C ALA A 76 -28.16 -7.48 12.55
N ARG A 77 -27.05 -7.32 13.26
CA ARG A 77 -26.99 -6.47 14.47
C ARG A 77 -27.26 -5.00 14.14
N ARG A 78 -26.79 -4.51 13.00
CA ARG A 78 -26.98 -3.10 12.58
C ARG A 78 -28.31 -2.85 11.91
N ARG A 79 -28.88 -3.84 11.23
CA ARG A 79 -30.13 -3.76 10.45
C ARG A 79 -31.04 -4.97 10.74
N PRO A 80 -31.50 -5.18 11.98
CA PRO A 80 -32.21 -6.39 12.37
C PRO A 80 -33.51 -6.60 11.61
N GLY A 81 -34.32 -5.56 11.44
CA GLY A 81 -35.58 -5.65 10.70
C GLY A 81 -35.38 -6.03 9.21
N ARG A 82 -34.30 -5.53 8.59
CA ARG A 82 -33.94 -5.88 7.19
C ARG A 82 -33.50 -7.33 7.09
N ALA A 83 -32.66 -7.79 8.00
CA ALA A 83 -32.17 -9.18 8.01
C ALA A 83 -33.34 -10.17 8.15
N THR A 84 -34.26 -9.90 9.08
CA THR A 84 -35.45 -10.75 9.25
C THR A 84 -36.35 -10.76 8.01
N ALA A 85 -36.64 -9.60 7.45
CA ALA A 85 -37.50 -9.52 6.24
C ALA A 85 -36.87 -10.24 5.04
N LEU A 86 -35.55 -10.11 4.84
CA LEU A 86 -34.84 -10.79 3.75
C LEU A 86 -34.72 -12.29 3.98
N GLY A 87 -34.52 -12.73 5.22
CA GLY A 87 -34.46 -14.15 5.57
C GLY A 87 -35.72 -14.93 5.21
N THR A 88 -36.91 -14.29 5.28
CA THR A 88 -38.17 -14.90 4.87
C THR A 88 -38.37 -14.97 3.36
N VAL A 89 -37.76 -14.06 2.59
CA VAL A 89 -37.91 -13.95 1.14
C VAL A 89 -36.85 -14.71 0.37
N ALA A 90 -35.59 -14.52 0.74
CA ALA A 90 -34.44 -15.04 0.00
C ALA A 90 -33.89 -16.35 0.55
N GLY A 91 -34.17 -16.68 1.80
CA GLY A 91 -33.57 -17.80 2.49
C GLY A 91 -32.20 -17.48 3.09
N ASN A 92 -31.79 -18.28 4.08
CA ASN A 92 -30.58 -17.97 4.87
C ASN A 92 -29.27 -18.08 4.03
N GLU A 93 -29.17 -19.06 3.16
CA GLU A 93 -27.96 -19.29 2.38
C GLU A 93 -27.66 -18.12 1.41
N VAL A 94 -28.66 -17.66 0.69
CA VAL A 94 -28.56 -16.50 -0.20
C VAL A 94 -28.23 -15.23 0.59
N LEU A 95 -28.84 -15.08 1.78
CA LEU A 95 -28.59 -13.93 2.63
C LEU A 95 -27.15 -13.91 3.20
N VAL A 96 -26.63 -15.07 3.59
CA VAL A 96 -25.23 -15.22 4.03
C VAL A 96 -24.27 -14.86 2.89
N ASP A 97 -24.54 -15.35 1.68
CA ASP A 97 -23.67 -15.06 0.54
C ASP A 97 -23.74 -13.57 0.13
N ALA A 98 -24.92 -12.98 0.09
CA ALA A 98 -25.10 -11.54 -0.16
C ALA A 98 -24.36 -10.68 0.88
N ALA A 99 -24.53 -10.98 2.17
CA ALA A 99 -23.85 -10.29 3.25
C ALA A 99 -22.32 -10.38 3.13
N ARG A 100 -21.83 -11.57 2.80
CA ARG A 100 -20.41 -11.84 2.56
C ARG A 100 -19.88 -11.01 1.39
N GLN A 101 -20.55 -11.02 0.27
CA GLN A 101 -20.14 -10.28 -0.92
C GLN A 101 -20.09 -8.78 -0.68
N ILE A 102 -21.12 -8.19 -0.07
CA ILE A 102 -21.19 -6.77 0.28
C ILE A 102 -20.02 -6.38 1.20
N THR A 103 -19.82 -7.14 2.29
CA THR A 103 -18.81 -6.78 3.28
C THR A 103 -17.39 -6.93 2.72
N LEU A 104 -17.13 -8.00 1.97
CA LEU A 104 -15.83 -8.19 1.32
C LEU A 104 -15.51 -7.11 0.30
N TRP A 105 -16.51 -6.67 -0.46
CA TRP A 105 -16.33 -5.58 -1.43
C TRP A 105 -15.88 -4.29 -0.74
N HIS A 106 -16.56 -3.89 0.35
CA HIS A 106 -16.19 -2.70 1.10
C HIS A 106 -14.84 -2.83 1.80
N LEU A 107 -14.52 -4.02 2.33
CA LEU A 107 -13.23 -4.30 2.95
C LEU A 107 -12.08 -4.20 1.94
N ASP A 108 -12.23 -4.86 0.78
CA ASP A 108 -11.19 -4.87 -0.25
C ASP A 108 -10.97 -3.47 -0.86
N ARG A 109 -12.06 -2.74 -1.10
CA ARG A 109 -12.00 -1.36 -1.60
C ARG A 109 -11.37 -0.42 -0.59
N GLY A 110 -11.86 -0.46 0.64
CA GLY A 110 -11.32 0.37 1.73
C GLY A 110 -9.86 0.10 2.01
N TRP A 111 -9.42 -1.17 1.94
CA TRP A 111 -8.02 -1.53 2.08
C TRP A 111 -7.15 -0.94 0.94
N ALA A 112 -7.60 -1.01 -0.31
CA ALA A 112 -6.89 -0.42 -1.43
C ALA A 112 -6.75 1.11 -1.27
N ASP A 113 -7.83 1.80 -0.89
CA ASP A 113 -7.82 3.24 -0.65
C ASP A 113 -6.91 3.61 0.53
N HIS A 114 -6.87 2.77 1.58
CA HIS A 114 -5.97 2.95 2.72
C HIS A 114 -4.49 2.80 2.34
N LEU A 115 -4.13 1.83 1.52
CA LEU A 115 -2.76 1.68 1.03
C LEU A 115 -2.33 2.89 0.20
N SER A 116 -3.21 3.43 -0.64
CA SER A 116 -2.96 4.66 -1.39
C SER A 116 -2.72 5.85 -0.44
N TYR A 117 -3.59 6.01 0.56
CA TYR A 117 -3.40 7.03 1.59
C TYR A 117 -2.07 6.91 2.33
N LEU A 118 -1.64 5.68 2.70
CA LEU A 118 -0.36 5.48 3.38
C LEU A 118 0.84 5.79 2.47
N ALA A 119 0.73 5.55 1.17
CA ALA A 119 1.76 5.92 0.21
C ALA A 119 1.93 7.46 0.16
N ASP A 120 0.82 8.20 0.04
CA ASP A 120 0.82 9.66 0.03
C ASP A 120 1.31 10.23 1.38
N LEU A 121 0.88 9.62 2.49
CA LEU A 121 1.32 10.01 3.83
C LEU A 121 2.84 9.88 3.98
N ARG A 122 3.42 8.78 3.50
CA ARG A 122 4.87 8.52 3.55
C ARG A 122 5.66 9.59 2.78
N GLU A 123 5.16 10.02 1.63
CA GLU A 123 5.81 11.07 0.84
C GLU A 123 5.83 12.43 1.56
N GLY A 124 4.74 12.77 2.27
CA GLY A 124 4.59 14.07 2.94
C GLY A 124 5.05 14.10 4.40
N ILE A 125 5.39 12.96 5.02
CA ILE A 125 5.57 12.86 6.48
C ILE A 125 6.74 13.68 7.01
N TYR A 126 7.83 13.80 6.26
CA TYR A 126 8.99 14.58 6.65
C TYR A 126 8.66 16.06 6.85
N LEU A 127 7.83 16.63 5.97
CA LEU A 127 7.41 18.03 6.08
C LEU A 127 6.52 18.26 7.30
N ARG A 128 5.67 17.27 7.63
CA ARG A 128 4.79 17.34 8.81
C ARG A 128 5.57 17.22 10.11
N ALA A 129 6.61 16.39 10.13
CA ALA A 129 7.45 16.16 11.31
C ALA A 129 8.34 17.36 11.64
N LEU A 130 8.85 18.07 10.64
CA LEU A 130 9.71 19.27 10.82
C LEU A 130 9.05 20.36 11.66
N GLY A 131 7.73 20.55 11.52
CA GLY A 131 6.99 21.57 12.28
C GLY A 131 6.65 21.18 13.73
N ARG A 132 6.84 19.92 14.13
CA ARG A 132 6.38 19.38 15.43
C ARG A 132 7.48 18.80 16.31
N GLY A 133 8.73 18.74 15.85
CA GLY A 133 9.85 18.15 16.59
C GLY A 133 9.70 16.63 16.85
N LEU A 134 8.85 15.95 16.06
CA LEU A 134 8.57 14.52 16.17
C LEU A 134 9.42 13.73 15.17
N SER A 135 9.66 12.45 15.50
CA SER A 135 10.23 11.51 14.54
C SER A 135 9.24 11.30 13.38
N PRO A 136 9.65 11.42 12.11
CA PRO A 136 8.77 11.16 10.97
C PRO A 136 8.12 9.76 11.02
N LEU A 137 8.85 8.75 11.49
CA LEU A 137 8.36 7.39 11.63
C LEU A 137 7.26 7.28 12.70
N ASP A 138 7.43 7.94 13.85
CA ASP A 138 6.43 7.89 14.92
C ASP A 138 5.14 8.60 14.50
N GLU A 139 5.26 9.73 13.80
CA GLU A 139 4.10 10.43 13.26
C GLU A 139 3.40 9.60 12.18
N PHE A 140 4.16 8.94 11.30
CA PHE A 140 3.60 8.02 10.31
C PHE A 140 2.83 6.88 10.98
N ASN A 141 3.42 6.18 11.94
CA ASN A 141 2.79 5.06 12.64
C ASN A 141 1.50 5.49 13.35
N LYS A 142 1.52 6.65 13.99
CA LYS A 142 0.35 7.23 14.67
C LYS A 142 -0.79 7.54 13.69
N GLU A 143 -0.49 8.19 12.58
CA GLU A 143 -1.50 8.52 11.57
C GLU A 143 -1.99 7.26 10.84
N ALA A 144 -1.11 6.30 10.54
CA ALA A 144 -1.47 5.02 9.95
C ALA A 144 -2.42 4.21 10.85
N ALA A 145 -2.16 4.18 12.17
CA ALA A 145 -3.04 3.52 13.13
C ALA A 145 -4.43 4.18 13.21
N ARG A 146 -4.49 5.51 13.24
CA ARG A 146 -5.74 6.28 13.24
C ARG A 146 -6.55 6.07 11.96
N ALA A 147 -5.87 6.11 10.81
CA ALA A 147 -6.50 5.89 9.52
C ALA A 147 -7.06 4.46 9.41
N PHE A 148 -6.34 3.48 9.94
CA PHE A 148 -6.78 2.09 9.95
C PHE A 148 -8.02 1.86 10.83
N THR A 149 -8.07 2.50 12.00
CA THR A 149 -9.27 2.44 12.87
C THR A 149 -10.49 3.04 12.17
N ARG A 150 -10.31 4.16 11.46
CA ARG A 150 -11.39 4.77 10.65
C ARG A 150 -11.83 3.86 9.51
N LEU A 151 -10.87 3.26 8.79
CA LEU A 151 -11.17 2.29 7.74
C LEU A 151 -12.10 1.18 8.23
N LEU A 152 -11.79 0.55 9.37
CA LEU A 152 -12.61 -0.55 9.88
C LEU A 152 -14.02 -0.10 10.24
N ALA A 153 -14.16 1.08 10.86
CA ALA A 153 -15.46 1.67 11.17
C ALA A 153 -16.26 2.02 9.90
N GLU A 154 -15.61 2.59 8.89
CA GLU A 154 -16.23 2.93 7.61
C GLU A 154 -16.66 1.68 6.83
N VAL A 155 -15.88 0.61 6.85
CA VAL A 155 -16.27 -0.67 6.22
C VAL A 155 -17.55 -1.21 6.84
N GLU A 156 -17.64 -1.21 8.16
CA GLU A 156 -18.86 -1.67 8.85
C GLU A 156 -20.07 -0.80 8.50
N GLU A 157 -19.92 0.52 8.48
CA GLU A 157 -21.04 1.44 8.19
C GLU A 157 -21.51 1.32 6.76
N ARG A 158 -20.59 1.41 5.79
CA ARG A 158 -20.90 1.30 4.36
C ARG A 158 -21.48 -0.06 4.01
N SER A 159 -21.00 -1.13 4.64
CA SER A 159 -21.58 -2.47 4.46
C SER A 159 -23.02 -2.53 4.95
N ALA A 160 -23.34 -1.92 6.10
CA ALA A 160 -24.71 -1.87 6.62
C ALA A 160 -25.63 -0.98 5.78
N GLU A 161 -25.13 0.13 5.23
CA GLU A 161 -25.87 0.98 4.28
C GLU A 161 -26.18 0.20 3.00
N SER A 162 -25.18 -0.42 2.38
CA SER A 162 -25.37 -1.22 1.16
C SER A 162 -26.31 -2.40 1.40
N PHE A 163 -26.18 -3.10 2.52
CA PHE A 163 -27.11 -4.17 2.89
C PHE A 163 -28.56 -3.67 3.03
N GLY A 164 -28.73 -2.41 3.45
CA GLY A 164 -30.05 -1.75 3.53
C GLY A 164 -30.70 -1.48 2.18
N THR A 165 -29.92 -1.26 1.13
CA THR A 165 -30.38 -0.77 -0.17
C THR A 165 -30.32 -1.80 -1.29
N VAL A 166 -29.37 -2.75 -1.25
CA VAL A 166 -29.20 -3.80 -2.28
C VAL A 166 -30.45 -4.66 -2.40
N GLN A 167 -30.92 -4.89 -3.62
CA GLN A 167 -31.99 -5.86 -3.87
C GLN A 167 -31.45 -7.28 -3.69
N ILE A 168 -32.07 -8.03 -2.78
CA ILE A 168 -31.75 -9.42 -2.49
C ILE A 168 -33.02 -10.23 -2.65
N THR A 169 -33.02 -11.17 -3.60
CA THR A 169 -34.12 -12.08 -3.92
C THR A 169 -33.69 -13.52 -3.69
N ALA A 170 -34.59 -14.47 -3.92
CA ALA A 170 -34.25 -15.90 -3.84
C ALA A 170 -33.14 -16.32 -4.84
N ASP A 171 -32.97 -15.56 -5.94
CA ASP A 171 -31.96 -15.83 -6.96
C ASP A 171 -30.60 -15.21 -6.63
N GLY A 172 -30.49 -14.36 -5.61
CA GLY A 172 -29.25 -13.70 -5.17
C GLY A 172 -29.39 -12.21 -4.94
N ALA A 173 -28.23 -11.54 -4.80
CA ALA A 173 -28.13 -10.09 -4.59
C ALA A 173 -27.73 -9.40 -5.91
N ASP A 174 -28.45 -8.34 -6.28
CA ASP A 174 -28.11 -7.48 -7.43
C ASP A 174 -27.03 -6.47 -7.00
N LEU A 175 -25.78 -6.92 -6.99
CA LEU A 175 -24.62 -6.10 -6.64
C LEU A 175 -24.24 -5.11 -7.76
N ASP A 176 -24.57 -5.45 -9.01
CA ASP A 176 -24.24 -4.61 -10.16
C ASP A 176 -25.09 -3.33 -10.18
N ALA A 177 -26.39 -3.45 -9.94
CA ALA A 177 -27.27 -2.29 -9.81
C ALA A 177 -26.90 -1.40 -8.61
N ALA A 178 -26.35 -2.01 -7.54
CA ALA A 178 -25.88 -1.30 -6.36
C ALA A 178 -24.48 -0.67 -6.51
N GLY A 179 -23.81 -0.83 -7.67
CA GLY A 179 -22.45 -0.33 -7.90
C GLY A 179 -21.35 -1.11 -7.18
N LEU A 180 -21.68 -2.28 -6.60
CA LEU A 180 -20.74 -3.15 -5.90
C LEU A 180 -20.12 -4.19 -6.86
N ARG A 181 -19.72 -3.73 -8.03
CA ARG A 181 -19.17 -4.57 -9.08
C ARG A 181 -17.86 -5.23 -8.64
N ARG A 182 -17.79 -6.54 -8.78
CA ARG A 182 -16.52 -7.25 -8.74
C ARG A 182 -15.71 -6.90 -9.99
N PRO A 183 -14.39 -6.63 -9.86
CA PRO A 183 -13.57 -6.53 -11.05
C PRO A 183 -13.62 -7.87 -11.80
N THR A 184 -14.13 -7.85 -13.03
CA THR A 184 -14.23 -9.03 -13.90
C THR A 184 -12.91 -9.40 -14.55
N ALA A 185 -11.90 -8.53 -14.45
CA ALA A 185 -10.55 -8.77 -14.93
C ALA A 185 -9.60 -8.94 -13.75
N THR A 186 -8.68 -9.87 -13.86
CA THR A 186 -7.51 -9.95 -12.97
C THR A 186 -6.68 -8.71 -13.22
N TRP A 187 -6.77 -7.72 -12.32
CA TRP A 187 -5.84 -6.60 -12.31
C TRP A 187 -4.49 -7.17 -11.86
N THR A 188 -3.66 -7.51 -12.80
CA THR A 188 -2.24 -7.60 -12.53
C THR A 188 -1.77 -6.18 -12.24
N TYR A 189 -1.74 -5.80 -10.96
CA TYR A 189 -0.91 -4.70 -10.52
C TYR A 189 0.51 -5.12 -10.85
N LEU A 190 1.01 -4.62 -11.95
CA LEU A 190 2.43 -4.37 -12.05
C LEU A 190 2.70 -3.29 -10.99
N VAL A 191 2.87 -3.74 -9.75
CA VAL A 191 3.54 -2.94 -8.75
C VAL A 191 4.96 -2.84 -9.27
N GLN A 192 5.19 -1.86 -10.13
CA GLN A 192 6.50 -1.25 -10.27
C GLN A 192 6.72 -0.47 -8.97
N ASP A 193 6.74 -1.21 -7.87
CA ASP A 193 7.31 -0.74 -6.65
C ASP A 193 8.83 -0.75 -6.88
N ASN A 194 9.24 0.22 -7.67
CA ASN A 194 10.61 0.67 -7.68
C ASN A 194 10.67 1.80 -6.65
N PRO A 195 10.84 1.50 -5.34
CA PRO A 195 10.93 2.51 -4.30
C PRO A 195 12.14 3.44 -4.51
N PHE A 196 12.98 3.12 -5.50
CA PHE A 196 14.17 3.87 -5.90
C PHE A 196 13.99 4.60 -7.24
N GLY A 197 12.83 4.48 -7.90
CA GLY A 197 12.70 4.81 -9.35
C GLY A 197 12.23 6.21 -9.67
N THR A 198 11.60 6.99 -8.78
CA THR A 198 10.94 8.20 -9.24
C THR A 198 11.74 9.49 -9.02
N ASP A 199 12.36 9.69 -7.89
CA ASP A 199 13.08 10.94 -7.63
C ASP A 199 14.55 10.86 -7.99
N LEU A 200 15.19 9.72 -7.76
CA LEU A 200 16.58 9.51 -8.20
C LEU A 200 16.66 9.40 -9.73
N ASP A 201 15.70 8.73 -10.39
CA ASP A 201 15.63 8.67 -11.86
C ASP A 201 15.29 10.02 -12.48
N ARG A 202 14.47 10.86 -11.82
CA ARG A 202 14.23 12.25 -12.23
C ARG A 202 15.48 13.12 -12.04
N ALA A 203 16.15 13.00 -10.89
CA ALA A 203 17.39 13.71 -10.61
C ALA A 203 18.51 13.27 -11.56
N MET A 204 18.67 11.96 -11.81
CA MET A 204 19.67 11.41 -12.73
C MET A 204 19.39 11.80 -14.19
N ARG A 205 18.12 11.82 -14.62
CA ARG A 205 17.75 12.32 -15.95
C ARG A 205 17.97 13.83 -16.10
N SER A 206 17.80 14.62 -15.04
CA SER A 206 18.09 16.06 -15.06
C SER A 206 19.60 16.33 -15.14
N VAL A 207 20.41 15.58 -14.39
CA VAL A 207 21.88 15.66 -14.42
C VAL A 207 22.42 15.17 -15.77
N ALA A 208 21.91 14.07 -16.30
CA ALA A 208 22.32 13.56 -17.63
C ALA A 208 21.97 14.56 -18.76
N ARG A 209 20.84 15.28 -18.63
CA ARG A 209 20.43 16.32 -19.58
C ARG A 209 21.30 17.58 -19.46
N ALA A 210 21.73 17.94 -18.25
CA ALA A 210 22.65 19.06 -18.02
C ALA A 210 24.06 18.72 -18.56
N LEU A 211 24.56 17.52 -18.35
CA LEU A 211 25.87 17.08 -18.84
C LEU A 211 25.94 16.97 -20.38
N ARG A 212 24.82 16.66 -21.06
CA ARG A 212 24.77 16.67 -22.54
C ARG A 212 24.98 18.06 -23.16
N LYS A 213 24.72 19.14 -22.39
CA LYS A 213 24.96 20.51 -22.85
C LYS A 213 26.44 20.93 -22.81
N PHE A 214 27.28 20.17 -22.10
CA PHE A 214 28.70 20.48 -21.88
C PHE A 214 29.67 19.53 -22.56
N LEU A 215 29.19 18.53 -23.33
CA LEU A 215 30.02 17.65 -24.13
C LEU A 215 29.91 18.12 -25.59
N PRO A 216 31.00 18.70 -26.19
CA PRO A 216 31.05 18.95 -27.63
C PRO A 216 31.08 17.62 -28.37
N THR A 217 30.35 17.58 -29.47
CA THR A 217 30.33 16.51 -30.49
C THR A 217 31.73 16.22 -31.07
#